data_b7b10c4d689e5d5884089978889c0e7d
#
_entry.id   b7b10c4d689e5d5884089978889c0e7d
#
_cell.length_a   1.000
_cell.length_b   1.000
_cell.length_c   1.000
_cell.angle_alpha   90.00
_cell.angle_beta   90.00
_cell.angle_gamma   90.00
#
_symmetry.space_group_name_H-M   'P 1'
#
loop_
_entity.id
_entity.type
_entity.pdbx_description
1 polymer ?
#
loop_
_entity_poly.entity_id
_entity_poly.type
_entity_poly.pdbx_seq_one_letter_code
_entity_poly.pdbx_strand_id
1 'polypeptide(L)'
;MLNYSFQVGELEENALGPQESEGGLGMNPFPGLRPFSINESHLYFGREGQVDEILVKLSEHRSVTVMGYSGSGKSSLMHCGLVPVLYGGFMTQTGPHWHIITARPGTSPIVNLTNAIIDYQISIKQIDESDREIHKAIISSVLRSSPDGLVEIAKYIQSKSSENVFFLIDQFEELFRYDESSGDQHSNDATAYVNLLLNSVRQTKVPVYLALNMRSDFIGECATFSGLAQMINTSNYLVPQMSREQKRMAIEGPIAVGGGRISSRLVKKLLTDIDKHQDQLPILQHALMRTWDYWVENREPGEPMDIRHYNAIGKIEQALSLHANEAYEELSSREKEIAEILFKNVTEKGEDNLGMRRPCRITMVSEIAEASEEDVVKVIDVFRKPGRSFLMPDASVTLTKDSVIEL
;
A
#
# COMPACT_ATOMS: atom_id res chain seq x y z
N MET A 1 18.60 -19.97 18.04
CA MET A 1 17.53 -20.96 17.79
C MET A 1 16.59 -20.90 18.99
N LEU A 2 15.52 -20.17 18.88
CA LEU A 2 14.43 -20.17 19.85
C LEU A 2 13.23 -20.80 19.15
N ASN A 3 12.98 -22.06 19.53
CA ASN A 3 11.78 -22.79 19.12
C ASN A 3 10.59 -22.25 19.92
N TYR A 4 9.73 -21.50 19.28
CA TYR A 4 8.37 -21.28 19.77
C TYR A 4 7.45 -22.35 19.19
N SER A 5 7.38 -23.48 19.91
CA SER A 5 6.29 -24.44 19.72
C SER A 5 5.05 -23.89 20.43
N PHE A 6 4.07 -23.42 19.67
CA PHE A 6 2.71 -23.31 20.19
C PHE A 6 2.23 -24.72 20.54
N GLN A 7 2.07 -25.01 21.83
CA GLN A 7 1.33 -26.18 22.25
C GLN A 7 -0.13 -25.99 21.85
N VAL A 8 -0.53 -26.71 20.81
CA VAL A 8 -1.94 -26.97 20.53
C VAL A 8 -2.40 -27.91 21.64
N GLY A 9 -3.18 -27.37 22.58
CA GLY A 9 -3.86 -28.20 23.58
C GLY A 9 -4.75 -29.22 22.87
N GLU A 10 -4.60 -30.46 23.24
CA GLU A 10 -5.49 -31.56 22.87
C GLU A 10 -6.93 -31.17 23.22
N LEU A 11 -7.71 -30.81 22.24
CA LEU A 11 -9.16 -30.74 22.37
C LEU A 11 -9.69 -32.14 22.11
N GLU A 12 -10.25 -32.72 23.16
CA GLU A 12 -10.99 -33.98 23.11
C GLU A 12 -11.96 -34.03 21.96
N GLU A 13 -11.86 -35.09 21.17
CA GLU A 13 -12.88 -35.52 20.21
C GLU A 13 -14.20 -35.80 20.91
N ASN A 14 -15.03 -34.78 21.06
CA ASN A 14 -16.45 -34.98 21.33
C ASN A 14 -17.26 -34.55 20.10
N ALA A 15 -17.81 -35.57 19.48
CA ALA A 15 -18.71 -35.52 18.35
C ALA A 15 -19.92 -34.58 18.63
N LEU A 16 -19.85 -33.37 18.07
CA LEU A 16 -21.02 -32.60 17.72
C LEU A 16 -20.87 -32.28 16.25
N GLY A 17 -21.74 -32.87 15.42
CA GLY A 17 -21.84 -32.53 14.01
C GLY A 17 -21.99 -31.03 13.83
N PRO A 18 -21.54 -30.45 12.69
CA PRO A 18 -21.61 -29.03 12.47
C PRO A 18 -23.07 -28.59 12.51
N GLN A 19 -23.47 -27.92 13.59
CA GLN A 19 -24.65 -27.07 13.53
C GLN A 19 -24.32 -25.97 12.52
N GLU A 20 -25.01 -25.97 11.40
CA GLU A 20 -25.06 -24.87 10.47
C GLU A 20 -25.56 -23.61 11.22
N SER A 21 -24.64 -22.85 11.80
CA SER A 21 -24.92 -21.49 12.15
C SER A 21 -25.13 -20.76 10.80
N GLU A 22 -26.31 -20.24 10.58
CA GLU A 22 -26.62 -19.20 9.57
C GLU A 22 -25.86 -17.90 9.94
N GLY A 23 -24.55 -17.97 10.11
CA GLY A 23 -23.66 -16.83 10.16
C GLY A 23 -23.47 -16.35 8.72
N GLY A 24 -23.99 -15.18 8.40
CA GLY A 24 -23.75 -14.56 7.10
C GLY A 24 -22.25 -14.52 6.82
N LEU A 25 -21.86 -14.76 5.56
CA LEU A 25 -20.48 -14.56 5.11
C LEU A 25 -20.01 -13.16 5.48
N GLY A 26 -18.77 -13.06 5.94
CA GLY A 26 -18.13 -11.78 6.17
C GLY A 26 -18.00 -10.94 4.89
N MET A 27 -17.51 -9.72 5.04
CA MET A 27 -17.13 -8.87 3.91
C MET A 27 -16.12 -9.61 3.01
N ASN A 28 -16.06 -9.19 1.74
CA ASN A 28 -15.06 -9.73 0.81
C ASN A 28 -13.65 -9.63 1.41
N PRO A 29 -12.92 -10.75 1.58
CA PRO A 29 -11.63 -10.74 2.26
C PRO A 29 -10.46 -10.28 1.36
N PHE A 30 -10.72 -9.92 0.11
CA PHE A 30 -9.72 -9.52 -0.86
C PHE A 30 -9.84 -8.04 -1.21
N PRO A 31 -8.75 -7.25 -1.09
CA PRO A 31 -8.79 -5.81 -1.34
C PRO A 31 -8.86 -5.43 -2.84
N GLY A 32 -8.68 -6.41 -3.74
CA GLY A 32 -8.59 -6.17 -5.17
C GLY A 32 -7.24 -5.56 -5.59
N LEU A 33 -7.26 -4.42 -6.28
CA LEU A 33 -6.05 -3.80 -6.82
C LEU A 33 -5.26 -2.98 -5.79
N ARG A 34 -5.93 -2.50 -4.74
CA ARG A 34 -5.26 -1.76 -3.68
C ARG A 34 -4.42 -2.66 -2.77
N PRO A 35 -3.39 -2.15 -2.10
CA PRO A 35 -2.72 -2.90 -1.04
C PRO A 35 -3.67 -3.18 0.13
N PHE A 36 -3.36 -4.22 0.90
CA PHE A 36 -4.00 -4.44 2.19
C PHE A 36 -3.68 -3.28 3.14
N SER A 37 -4.68 -2.83 3.90
CA SER A 37 -4.54 -1.85 4.97
C SER A 37 -4.19 -2.52 6.30
N ILE A 38 -3.70 -1.75 7.26
CA ILE A 38 -3.33 -2.27 8.59
C ILE A 38 -4.49 -3.00 9.29
N ASN A 39 -5.73 -2.52 9.10
CA ASN A 39 -6.93 -3.12 9.68
C ASN A 39 -7.25 -4.49 9.07
N GLU A 40 -6.67 -4.82 7.93
CA GLU A 40 -6.82 -6.07 7.19
C GLU A 40 -5.64 -7.03 7.43
N SER A 41 -4.78 -6.76 8.41
CA SER A 41 -3.61 -7.61 8.72
C SER A 41 -3.97 -9.06 9.02
N HIS A 42 -5.16 -9.31 9.58
CA HIS A 42 -5.71 -10.65 9.82
C HIS A 42 -6.09 -11.42 8.54
N LEU A 43 -6.11 -10.74 7.39
CA LEU A 43 -6.34 -11.32 6.05
C LEU A 43 -5.04 -11.47 5.23
N TYR A 44 -3.90 -11.09 5.82
CA TYR A 44 -2.61 -11.10 5.12
C TYR A 44 -1.81 -12.35 5.46
N PHE A 45 -1.61 -13.23 4.49
CA PHE A 45 -0.99 -14.55 4.63
C PHE A 45 0.16 -14.77 3.65
N GLY A 46 1.10 -15.63 4.03
CA GLY A 46 2.14 -16.18 3.17
C GLY A 46 3.43 -15.36 3.12
N ARG A 47 3.62 -14.39 4.04
CA ARG A 47 4.81 -13.54 4.12
C ARG A 47 5.43 -13.46 5.52
N GLU A 48 5.03 -14.35 6.42
CA GLU A 48 5.31 -14.27 7.86
C GLU A 48 6.82 -14.20 8.16
N GLY A 49 7.64 -15.09 7.59
CA GLY A 49 9.09 -15.12 7.85
C GLY A 49 9.87 -13.92 7.28
N GLN A 50 9.28 -13.15 6.37
CA GLN A 50 9.96 -11.99 5.77
C GLN A 50 9.94 -10.78 6.70
N VAL A 51 8.94 -10.68 7.55
CA VAL A 51 8.84 -9.61 8.56
C VAL A 51 9.96 -9.73 9.57
N ASP A 52 10.30 -10.94 10.00
CA ASP A 52 11.38 -11.19 10.96
C ASP A 52 12.75 -10.73 10.40
N GLU A 53 13.01 -10.99 9.11
CA GLU A 53 14.23 -10.55 8.45
C GLU A 53 14.33 -9.02 8.36
N ILE A 54 13.21 -8.34 8.10
CA ILE A 54 13.12 -6.87 8.06
C ILE A 54 13.35 -6.29 9.47
N LEU A 55 12.75 -6.89 10.50
CA LEU A 55 12.90 -6.46 11.88
C LEU A 55 14.35 -6.58 12.38
N VAL A 56 15.06 -7.64 12.01
CA VAL A 56 16.49 -7.79 12.33
C VAL A 56 17.28 -6.62 11.74
N LYS A 57 17.10 -6.31 10.45
CA LYS A 57 17.78 -5.19 9.80
C LYS A 57 17.44 -3.85 10.45
N LEU A 58 16.16 -3.64 10.76
CA LEU A 58 15.70 -2.42 11.42
C LEU A 58 16.31 -2.26 12.82
N SER A 59 16.46 -3.35 13.58
CA SER A 59 17.07 -3.33 14.91
C SER A 59 18.57 -3.03 14.87
N GLU A 60 19.28 -3.55 13.89
CA GLU A 60 20.74 -3.38 13.75
C GLU A 60 21.12 -2.01 13.20
N HIS A 61 20.34 -1.48 12.24
CA HIS A 61 20.72 -0.30 11.46
C HIS A 61 19.79 0.90 11.65
N ARG A 62 18.69 0.78 12.42
CA ARG A 62 17.60 1.77 12.54
C ARG A 62 16.97 2.16 11.20
N SER A 63 17.37 1.55 10.12
CA SER A 63 16.82 1.78 8.78
C SER A 63 16.75 0.48 8.02
N VAL A 64 15.78 0.40 7.10
CA VAL A 64 15.68 -0.66 6.12
C VAL A 64 15.11 -0.12 4.81
N THR A 65 15.67 -0.54 3.69
CA THR A 65 15.10 -0.25 2.37
C THR A 65 14.52 -1.53 1.79
N VAL A 66 13.18 -1.59 1.72
CA VAL A 66 12.44 -2.71 1.17
C VAL A 66 12.23 -2.49 -0.32
N MET A 67 12.80 -3.36 -1.14
CA MET A 67 12.81 -3.23 -2.59
C MET A 67 12.15 -4.42 -3.28
N GLY A 68 11.62 -4.20 -4.48
CA GLY A 68 11.06 -5.26 -5.33
C GLY A 68 10.28 -4.67 -6.49
N TYR A 69 9.90 -5.52 -7.42
CA TYR A 69 9.12 -5.10 -8.60
C TYR A 69 7.76 -4.51 -8.23
N SER A 70 7.16 -3.78 -9.16
CA SER A 70 5.76 -3.34 -9.02
C SER A 70 4.85 -4.56 -8.84
N GLY A 71 3.90 -4.49 -7.90
CA GLY A 71 3.00 -5.62 -7.63
C GLY A 71 3.59 -6.77 -6.81
N SER A 72 4.85 -6.70 -6.33
CA SER A 72 5.43 -7.75 -5.48
C SER A 72 4.88 -7.80 -4.04
N GLY A 73 3.97 -6.89 -3.68
CA GLY A 73 3.30 -6.86 -2.38
C GLY A 73 4.09 -6.11 -1.29
N LYS A 74 5.03 -5.23 -1.65
CA LYS A 74 5.85 -4.45 -0.70
C LYS A 74 5.03 -3.64 0.29
N SER A 75 4.09 -2.82 -0.20
CA SER A 75 3.27 -1.96 0.66
C SER A 75 2.41 -2.80 1.62
N SER A 76 1.81 -3.89 1.14
CA SER A 76 1.08 -4.82 2.01
C SER A 76 1.99 -5.50 3.04
N LEU A 77 3.24 -5.86 2.68
CA LEU A 77 4.22 -6.41 3.61
C LEU A 77 4.57 -5.40 4.72
N MET A 78 4.70 -4.13 4.37
CA MET A 78 4.96 -3.09 5.36
C MET A 78 3.74 -2.81 6.24
N HIS A 79 2.56 -2.59 5.63
CA HIS A 79 1.35 -2.22 6.38
C HIS A 79 0.74 -3.37 7.19
N CYS A 80 0.72 -4.58 6.65
CA CYS A 80 0.08 -5.74 7.29
C CYS A 80 1.06 -6.72 7.95
N GLY A 81 2.32 -6.67 7.55
CA GLY A 81 3.37 -7.48 8.16
C GLY A 81 4.11 -6.71 9.26
N LEU A 82 4.90 -5.70 8.87
CA LEU A 82 5.81 -5.00 9.79
C LEU A 82 5.07 -4.15 10.83
N VAL A 83 4.18 -3.27 10.40
CA VAL A 83 3.52 -2.28 11.27
C VAL A 83 2.73 -2.93 12.42
N PRO A 84 1.92 -3.99 12.21
CA PRO A 84 1.23 -4.67 13.31
C PRO A 84 2.18 -5.29 14.33
N VAL A 85 3.32 -5.83 13.89
CA VAL A 85 4.31 -6.42 14.79
C VAL A 85 4.99 -5.35 15.65
N LEU A 86 5.27 -4.16 15.10
CA LEU A 86 5.76 -3.03 15.88
C LEU A 86 4.73 -2.58 16.92
N TYR A 87 3.45 -2.43 16.56
CA TYR A 87 2.37 -2.12 17.52
C TYR A 87 2.19 -3.22 18.58
N GLY A 88 2.47 -4.48 18.25
CA GLY A 88 2.47 -5.60 19.18
C GLY A 88 3.65 -5.60 20.18
N GLY A 89 4.55 -4.60 20.08
CA GLY A 89 5.67 -4.45 21.02
C GLY A 89 6.89 -5.30 20.69
N PHE A 90 7.06 -5.72 19.45
CA PHE A 90 8.27 -6.40 19.01
C PHE A 90 9.46 -5.42 19.02
N MET A 91 10.68 -5.93 19.26
CA MET A 91 11.92 -5.18 19.53
C MET A 91 12.01 -4.65 20.97
N THR A 92 11.89 -5.56 21.92
CA THR A 92 11.89 -5.29 23.37
C THR A 92 13.10 -4.52 23.89
N GLN A 93 14.22 -4.51 23.18
CA GLN A 93 15.42 -3.73 23.56
C GLN A 93 15.21 -2.22 23.45
N THR A 94 14.27 -1.78 22.59
CA THR A 94 13.97 -0.37 22.33
C THR A 94 12.66 0.11 22.96
N GLY A 95 11.94 -0.79 23.67
CA GLY A 95 10.62 -0.54 24.26
C GLY A 95 9.47 -0.99 23.35
N PRO A 96 8.29 -1.26 23.97
CA PRO A 96 7.16 -1.87 23.26
C PRO A 96 6.29 -0.88 22.49
N HIS A 97 6.51 0.42 22.63
CA HIS A 97 5.59 1.43 22.08
C HIS A 97 6.23 2.20 20.93
N TRP A 98 5.44 2.47 19.89
CA TRP A 98 5.87 3.06 18.65
C TRP A 98 4.92 4.15 18.16
N HIS A 99 5.48 5.31 17.83
CA HIS A 99 4.85 6.32 17.01
C HIS A 99 5.14 5.99 15.54
N ILE A 100 4.14 5.58 14.77
CA ILE A 100 4.31 5.14 13.38
C ILE A 100 3.69 6.18 12.45
N ILE A 101 4.53 6.81 11.63
CA ILE A 101 4.15 7.83 10.66
C ILE A 101 4.42 7.29 9.27
N THR A 102 3.36 7.17 8.45
CA THR A 102 3.48 6.74 7.06
C THR A 102 3.33 7.94 6.14
N ALA A 103 4.28 8.14 5.23
CA ALA A 103 4.25 9.20 4.25
C ALA A 103 4.62 8.69 2.85
N ARG A 104 4.19 9.42 1.80
CA ARG A 104 4.63 9.25 0.42
C ARG A 104 5.25 10.55 -0.05
N PRO A 105 6.36 10.52 -0.79
CA PRO A 105 7.00 11.73 -1.28
C PRO A 105 6.08 12.55 -2.20
N GLY A 106 5.46 11.90 -3.19
CA GLY A 106 4.64 12.56 -4.19
C GLY A 106 5.40 13.68 -4.90
N THR A 107 4.66 14.66 -5.41
CA THR A 107 5.21 15.85 -6.08
C THR A 107 5.80 16.89 -5.14
N SER A 108 5.54 16.79 -3.84
CA SER A 108 5.94 17.79 -2.83
C SER A 108 6.36 17.10 -1.53
N PRO A 109 7.55 16.48 -1.50
CA PRO A 109 7.94 15.51 -0.46
C PRO A 109 7.92 16.09 0.95
N ILE A 110 8.38 17.33 1.14
CA ILE A 110 8.38 17.97 2.47
C ILE A 110 6.96 18.35 2.91
N VAL A 111 6.11 18.80 1.99
CA VAL A 111 4.71 19.11 2.29
C VAL A 111 3.93 17.84 2.66
N ASN A 112 4.14 16.77 1.91
CA ASN A 112 3.47 15.49 2.16
C ASN A 112 3.93 14.87 3.48
N LEU A 113 5.22 14.96 3.81
CA LEU A 113 5.75 14.55 5.12
C LEU A 113 5.14 15.40 6.24
N THR A 114 5.04 16.72 6.03
CA THR A 114 4.41 17.65 6.99
C THR A 114 2.96 17.23 7.28
N ASN A 115 2.17 16.98 6.23
CA ASN A 115 0.78 16.54 6.37
C ASN A 115 0.68 15.21 7.12
N ALA A 116 1.51 14.22 6.77
CA ALA A 116 1.53 12.92 7.44
C ALA A 116 1.85 13.03 8.94
N ILE A 117 2.78 13.89 9.32
CA ILE A 117 3.11 14.16 10.72
C ILE A 117 1.92 14.80 11.45
N ILE A 118 1.26 15.76 10.83
CA ILE A 118 0.07 16.43 11.41
C ILE A 118 -1.08 15.45 11.58
N ASP A 119 -1.40 14.68 10.54
CA ASP A 119 -2.46 13.68 10.59
C ASP A 119 -2.21 12.68 11.72
N TYR A 120 -0.96 12.25 11.89
CA TYR A 120 -0.56 11.42 13.01
C TYR A 120 -0.78 12.11 14.35
N GLN A 121 -0.31 13.36 14.52
CA GLN A 121 -0.45 14.09 15.79
C GLN A 121 -1.92 14.35 16.15
N ILE A 122 -2.78 14.61 15.17
CA ILE A 122 -4.22 14.72 15.37
C ILE A 122 -4.82 13.38 15.81
N SER A 123 -4.41 12.28 15.15
CA SER A 123 -4.92 10.94 15.48
C SER A 123 -4.64 10.51 16.93
N ILE A 124 -3.48 10.92 17.46
CA ILE A 124 -3.10 10.69 18.86
C ILE A 124 -3.54 11.83 19.83
N LYS A 125 -4.34 12.78 19.34
CA LYS A 125 -4.86 13.93 20.10
C LYS A 125 -3.75 14.79 20.74
N GLN A 126 -2.60 14.89 20.07
CA GLN A 126 -1.51 15.79 20.48
C GLN A 126 -1.76 17.22 20.04
N ILE A 127 -2.42 17.42 18.91
CA ILE A 127 -2.94 18.68 18.37
C ILE A 127 -4.41 18.55 17.99
N ASP A 128 -5.16 19.65 17.99
CA ASP A 128 -6.54 19.70 17.54
C ASP A 128 -6.61 20.00 16.03
N GLU A 129 -7.65 19.49 15.37
CA GLU A 129 -7.89 19.74 13.94
C GLU A 129 -8.02 21.23 13.63
N SER A 130 -8.57 22.03 14.55
CA SER A 130 -8.69 23.49 14.42
C SER A 130 -7.34 24.22 14.27
N ASP A 131 -6.27 23.61 14.77
CA ASP A 131 -4.91 24.18 14.77
C ASP A 131 -4.04 23.66 13.62
N ARG A 132 -4.62 22.81 12.73
CA ARG A 132 -3.93 22.15 11.61
C ARG A 132 -3.05 23.12 10.81
N GLU A 133 -3.58 24.24 10.34
CA GLU A 133 -2.83 25.19 9.49
C GLU A 133 -1.68 25.88 10.24
N ILE A 134 -1.84 26.15 11.53
CA ILE A 134 -0.79 26.73 12.36
C ILE A 134 0.36 25.72 12.51
N HIS A 135 0.03 24.47 12.87
CA HIS A 135 1.02 23.41 13.02
C HIS A 135 1.68 23.04 11.69
N LYS A 136 0.95 23.10 10.57
CA LYS A 136 1.51 22.92 9.23
C LYS A 136 2.59 23.94 8.91
N ALA A 137 2.35 25.21 9.21
CA ALA A 137 3.36 26.26 9.01
C ALA A 137 4.59 26.01 9.89
N ILE A 138 4.40 25.66 11.17
CA ILE A 138 5.48 25.40 12.12
C ILE A 138 6.30 24.18 11.69
N ILE A 139 5.67 23.03 11.46
CA ILE A 139 6.35 21.78 11.12
C ILE A 139 7.09 21.92 9.77
N SER A 140 6.43 22.51 8.76
CA SER A 140 7.08 22.78 7.47
C SER A 140 8.30 23.68 7.61
N SER A 141 8.22 24.72 8.46
CA SER A 141 9.37 25.61 8.76
C SER A 141 10.51 24.85 9.42
N VAL A 142 10.22 24.00 10.42
CA VAL A 142 11.24 23.19 11.11
C VAL A 142 11.93 22.23 10.14
N LEU A 143 11.15 21.51 9.31
CA LEU A 143 11.70 20.58 8.33
C LEU A 143 12.57 21.27 7.26
N ARG A 144 12.26 22.51 6.89
CA ARG A 144 13.03 23.28 5.89
C ARG A 144 14.24 24.03 6.48
N SER A 145 14.25 24.29 7.78
CA SER A 145 15.28 25.10 8.42
C SER A 145 16.61 24.37 8.64
N SER A 146 16.58 23.04 8.81
CA SER A 146 17.75 22.25 9.17
C SER A 146 17.62 20.80 8.70
N PRO A 147 18.73 20.15 8.31
CA PRO A 147 18.75 18.70 8.08
C PRO A 147 18.37 17.87 9.32
N ASP A 148 18.43 18.44 10.52
CA ASP A 148 18.00 17.81 11.77
C ASP A 148 16.51 18.05 12.08
N GLY A 149 15.77 18.77 11.22
CA GLY A 149 14.36 19.13 11.46
C GLY A 149 13.47 17.93 11.79
N LEU A 150 13.70 16.80 11.13
CA LEU A 150 12.93 15.57 11.42
C LEU A 150 13.25 14.99 12.82
N VAL A 151 14.49 15.17 13.30
CA VAL A 151 14.89 14.77 14.66
C VAL A 151 14.19 15.65 15.70
N GLU A 152 14.07 16.95 15.43
CA GLU A 152 13.38 17.89 16.33
C GLU A 152 11.88 17.58 16.41
N ILE A 153 11.27 17.27 15.29
CA ILE A 153 9.87 16.80 15.26
C ILE A 153 9.71 15.50 16.04
N ALA A 154 10.61 14.52 15.86
CA ALA A 154 10.58 13.27 16.62
C ALA A 154 10.70 13.52 18.13
N LYS A 155 11.57 14.41 18.58
CA LYS A 155 11.65 14.83 20.00
C LYS A 155 10.34 15.43 20.51
N TYR A 156 9.69 16.26 19.68
CA TYR A 156 8.42 16.86 20.05
C TYR A 156 7.32 15.81 20.20
N ILE A 157 7.25 14.83 19.27
CA ILE A 157 6.31 13.71 19.36
C ILE A 157 6.57 12.91 20.65
N GLN A 158 7.82 12.65 20.99
CA GLN A 158 8.22 11.92 22.20
C GLN A 158 8.08 12.73 23.49
N SER A 159 7.82 14.02 23.43
CA SER A 159 7.83 14.90 24.63
C SER A 159 6.88 14.45 25.73
N LYS A 160 5.87 13.64 25.40
CA LYS A 160 4.88 13.09 26.33
C LYS A 160 5.08 11.59 26.61
N SER A 161 6.00 10.92 25.91
CA SER A 161 6.25 9.47 26.02
C SER A 161 7.68 9.14 25.57
N SER A 162 8.36 8.18 26.22
CA SER A 162 9.69 7.72 25.79
C SER A 162 9.59 6.63 24.69
N GLU A 163 8.67 6.80 23.75
CA GLU A 163 8.36 5.84 22.71
C GLU A 163 9.25 6.01 21.48
N ASN A 164 9.43 4.95 20.71
CA ASN A 164 10.21 5.02 19.47
C ASN A 164 9.42 5.73 18.37
N VAL A 165 10.09 6.42 17.46
CA VAL A 165 9.47 7.04 16.29
C VAL A 165 9.89 6.28 15.04
N PHE A 166 8.92 5.80 14.28
CA PHE A 166 9.13 5.07 13.04
C PHE A 166 8.50 5.83 11.86
N PHE A 167 9.32 6.14 10.87
CA PHE A 167 8.87 6.71 9.62
C PHE A 167 8.86 5.63 8.54
N LEU A 168 7.69 5.35 7.97
CA LEU A 168 7.52 4.51 6.80
C LEU A 168 7.31 5.41 5.58
N ILE A 169 8.28 5.45 4.70
CA ILE A 169 8.17 6.16 3.42
C ILE A 169 7.79 5.16 2.35
N ASP A 170 6.52 5.15 1.99
CA ASP A 170 6.00 4.27 0.95
C ASP A 170 6.13 4.92 -0.43
N GLN A 171 6.36 4.12 -1.47
CA GLN A 171 6.55 4.57 -2.85
C GLN A 171 7.68 5.63 -2.98
N PHE A 172 8.82 5.38 -2.33
CA PHE A 172 9.95 6.32 -2.32
C PHE A 172 10.45 6.69 -3.72
N GLU A 173 10.24 5.83 -4.71
CA GLU A 173 10.54 6.10 -6.13
C GLU A 173 9.81 7.32 -6.71
N GLU A 174 8.71 7.79 -6.09
CA GLU A 174 8.01 8.99 -6.53
C GLU A 174 8.93 10.23 -6.51
N LEU A 175 9.92 10.23 -5.59
CA LEU A 175 10.89 11.31 -5.49
C LEU A 175 11.67 11.54 -6.80
N PHE A 176 11.86 10.51 -7.61
CA PHE A 176 12.64 10.55 -8.84
C PHE A 176 11.80 10.81 -10.09
N ARG A 177 10.49 10.51 -10.05
CA ARG A 177 9.61 10.59 -11.23
C ARG A 177 9.25 12.01 -11.65
N TYR A 178 9.36 12.97 -10.74
CA TYR A 178 8.91 14.34 -10.97
C TYR A 178 10.03 15.31 -11.33
N ASP A 179 11.27 14.84 -11.46
CA ASP A 179 12.45 15.68 -11.73
C ASP A 179 12.46 16.23 -13.17
N GLU A 180 11.87 15.52 -14.13
CA GLU A 180 11.94 15.89 -15.55
C GLU A 180 11.09 17.10 -15.95
N SER A 181 10.10 17.50 -15.14
CA SER A 181 9.15 18.57 -15.50
C SER A 181 9.25 19.87 -14.67
N SER A 182 10.06 19.95 -13.63
CA SER A 182 9.93 20.97 -12.60
C SER A 182 11.22 21.74 -12.20
N GLY A 183 12.27 21.78 -12.99
CA GLY A 183 13.42 22.67 -12.79
C GLY A 183 14.15 22.56 -11.44
N ASP A 184 15.12 23.46 -11.21
CA ASP A 184 16.07 23.47 -10.06
C ASP A 184 15.43 23.42 -8.66
N GLN A 185 14.19 23.83 -8.49
CA GLN A 185 13.54 23.89 -7.18
C GLN A 185 13.12 22.52 -6.67
N HIS A 186 12.72 21.62 -7.57
CA HIS A 186 12.34 20.25 -7.21
C HIS A 186 13.56 19.42 -6.78
N SER A 187 14.67 19.57 -7.45
CA SER A 187 15.93 18.91 -7.12
C SER A 187 16.44 19.33 -5.72
N ASN A 188 16.24 20.60 -5.34
CA ASN A 188 16.59 21.09 -4.02
C ASN A 188 15.69 20.53 -2.91
N ASP A 189 14.38 20.42 -3.15
CA ASP A 189 13.42 19.84 -2.19
C ASP A 189 13.67 18.34 -2.02
N ALA A 190 13.97 17.59 -3.09
CA ALA A 190 14.32 16.18 -3.04
C ALA A 190 15.60 15.94 -2.23
N THR A 191 16.64 16.76 -2.47
CA THR A 191 17.90 16.69 -1.71
C THR A 191 17.69 17.02 -0.23
N ALA A 192 16.91 18.04 0.08
CA ALA A 192 16.58 18.40 1.45
C ALA A 192 15.80 17.27 2.15
N TYR A 193 14.83 16.68 1.47
CA TYR A 193 14.04 15.55 1.97
C TYR A 193 14.92 14.34 2.30
N VAL A 194 15.79 13.93 1.38
CA VAL A 194 16.72 12.81 1.60
C VAL A 194 17.65 13.10 2.78
N ASN A 195 18.17 14.32 2.91
CA ASN A 195 19.03 14.71 4.02
C ASN A 195 18.30 14.65 5.37
N LEU A 196 17.03 15.06 5.46
CA LEU A 196 16.19 14.90 6.66
C LEU A 196 16.10 13.43 7.09
N LEU A 197 15.83 12.54 6.14
CA LEU A 197 15.71 11.11 6.40
C LEU A 197 17.04 10.50 6.86
N LEU A 198 18.15 10.80 6.16
CA LEU A 198 19.48 10.27 6.49
C LEU A 198 19.95 10.75 7.86
N ASN A 199 19.78 12.03 8.18
CA ASN A 199 20.21 12.56 9.47
C ASN A 199 19.39 12.00 10.62
N SER A 200 18.08 11.72 10.40
CA SER A 200 17.22 11.18 11.44
C SER A 200 17.68 9.82 11.97
N VAL A 201 18.28 8.98 11.12
CA VAL A 201 18.75 7.63 11.49
C VAL A 201 20.23 7.60 11.91
N ARG A 202 21.04 8.57 11.44
CA ARG A 202 22.48 8.65 11.79
C ARG A 202 22.75 9.13 13.21
N GLN A 203 21.91 9.99 13.73
CA GLN A 203 22.02 10.49 15.08
C GLN A 203 21.61 9.42 16.11
N THR A 204 22.15 9.51 17.34
CA THR A 204 21.95 8.49 18.39
C THR A 204 21.15 9.00 19.59
N LYS A 205 20.80 10.28 19.62
CA LYS A 205 20.16 10.94 20.78
C LYS A 205 18.67 10.63 20.90
N VAL A 206 18.02 10.38 19.76
CA VAL A 206 16.58 10.11 19.65
C VAL A 206 16.40 8.78 18.91
N PRO A 207 15.60 7.83 19.42
CA PRO A 207 15.36 6.57 18.73
C PRO A 207 14.39 6.77 17.55
N VAL A 208 14.94 7.22 16.42
CA VAL A 208 14.24 7.33 15.14
C VAL A 208 14.60 6.13 14.28
N TYR A 209 13.58 5.51 13.70
CA TYR A 209 13.68 4.37 12.78
C TYR A 209 13.03 4.74 11.44
N LEU A 210 13.57 4.20 10.36
CA LEU A 210 13.18 4.54 8.99
C LEU A 210 13.00 3.27 8.16
N ALA A 211 11.89 3.16 7.46
CA ALA A 211 11.76 2.21 6.37
C ALA A 211 11.44 2.95 5.07
N LEU A 212 12.24 2.68 4.05
CA LEU A 212 11.97 3.11 2.68
C LEU A 212 11.38 1.92 1.92
N ASN A 213 10.22 2.10 1.29
CA ASN A 213 9.62 1.13 0.41
C ASN A 213 9.68 1.66 -1.02
N MET A 214 10.39 0.97 -1.91
CA MET A 214 10.59 1.44 -3.28
C MET A 214 10.65 0.31 -4.31
N ARG A 215 10.48 0.66 -5.56
CA ARG A 215 10.69 -0.23 -6.69
C ARG A 215 12.18 -0.44 -6.93
N SER A 216 12.56 -1.68 -7.26
CA SER A 216 13.98 -2.05 -7.48
C SER A 216 14.60 -1.42 -8.74
N ASP A 217 13.77 -1.05 -9.72
CA ASP A 217 14.23 -0.39 -10.96
C ASP A 217 14.77 1.04 -10.72
N PHE A 218 14.43 1.68 -9.58
CA PHE A 218 14.92 3.01 -9.22
C PHE A 218 16.18 3.01 -8.33
N ILE A 219 16.82 1.85 -8.11
CA ILE A 219 18.01 1.79 -7.25
C ILE A 219 19.16 2.63 -7.79
N GLY A 220 19.27 2.78 -9.12
CA GLY A 220 20.28 3.59 -9.77
C GLY A 220 20.14 5.08 -9.42
N GLU A 221 18.92 5.58 -9.35
CA GLU A 221 18.61 6.98 -9.03
C GLU A 221 19.04 7.35 -7.60
N CYS A 222 19.01 6.38 -6.69
CA CYS A 222 19.45 6.59 -5.30
C CYS A 222 20.95 6.94 -5.21
N ALA A 223 21.75 6.60 -6.20
CA ALA A 223 23.17 6.89 -6.23
C ALA A 223 23.48 8.39 -6.41
N THR A 224 22.53 9.18 -6.89
CA THR A 224 22.65 10.64 -7.04
C THR A 224 22.70 11.35 -5.70
N PHE A 225 22.16 10.74 -4.63
CA PHE A 225 22.12 11.31 -3.29
C PHE A 225 23.25 10.75 -2.41
N SER A 226 24.15 11.64 -2.00
CA SER A 226 25.26 11.25 -1.12
C SER A 226 24.74 10.66 0.20
N GLY A 227 25.19 9.45 0.51
CA GLY A 227 24.84 8.73 1.74
C GLY A 227 23.57 7.88 1.65
N LEU A 228 22.66 8.11 0.70
CA LEU A 228 21.48 7.25 0.49
C LEU A 228 21.91 5.88 -0.03
N ALA A 229 22.77 5.85 -1.05
CA ALA A 229 23.32 4.60 -1.58
C ALA A 229 24.04 3.79 -0.50
N GLN A 230 24.80 4.46 0.40
CA GLN A 230 25.47 3.77 1.50
C GLN A 230 24.46 3.16 2.49
N MET A 231 23.41 3.90 2.86
CA MET A 231 22.35 3.40 3.74
C MET A 231 21.65 2.19 3.12
N ILE A 232 21.31 2.25 1.82
CA ILE A 232 20.68 1.15 1.09
C ILE A 232 21.59 -0.07 1.06
N ASN A 233 22.87 0.08 0.73
CA ASN A 233 23.83 -1.03 0.69
C ASN A 233 24.00 -1.72 2.04
N THR A 234 23.87 -0.98 3.13
CA THR A 234 24.01 -1.51 4.50
C THR A 234 22.76 -2.25 4.95
N SER A 235 21.57 -1.75 4.60
CA SER A 235 20.31 -2.19 5.14
C SER A 235 19.22 -2.27 4.06
N ASN A 236 19.43 -3.14 3.06
CA ASN A 236 18.41 -3.42 2.05
C ASN A 236 17.72 -4.78 2.32
N TYR A 237 16.49 -4.88 1.85
CA TYR A 237 15.72 -6.12 1.80
C TYR A 237 15.02 -6.23 0.45
N LEU A 238 15.51 -7.13 -0.40
CA LEU A 238 14.85 -7.43 -1.67
C LEU A 238 13.73 -8.44 -1.42
N VAL A 239 12.48 -8.02 -1.64
CA VAL A 239 11.30 -8.88 -1.44
C VAL A 239 11.34 -10.04 -2.45
N PRO A 240 11.47 -11.29 -1.97
CA PRO A 240 11.52 -12.44 -2.86
C PRO A 240 10.14 -12.73 -3.45
N GLN A 241 10.13 -13.41 -4.59
CA GLN A 241 8.89 -13.96 -5.13
C GLN A 241 8.26 -14.95 -4.16
N MET A 242 6.92 -14.95 -4.09
CA MET A 242 6.21 -15.93 -3.27
C MET A 242 6.38 -17.34 -3.84
N SER A 243 6.72 -18.28 -2.98
CA SER A 243 6.69 -19.70 -3.31
C SER A 243 5.25 -20.14 -3.62
N ARG A 244 5.12 -21.32 -4.26
CA ARG A 244 3.79 -21.88 -4.56
C ARG A 244 2.96 -22.11 -3.30
N GLU A 245 3.59 -22.48 -2.20
CA GLU A 245 2.92 -22.68 -0.91
C GLU A 245 2.49 -21.35 -0.29
N GLN A 246 3.34 -20.32 -0.34
CA GLN A 246 2.99 -18.98 0.12
C GLN A 246 1.82 -18.40 -0.69
N LYS A 247 1.80 -18.57 -2.03
CA LYS A 247 0.65 -18.18 -2.87
C LYS A 247 -0.61 -18.94 -2.48
N ARG A 248 -0.49 -20.24 -2.14
CA ARG A 248 -1.62 -21.04 -1.65
C ARG A 248 -2.19 -20.46 -0.35
N MET A 249 -1.34 -20.15 0.63
CA MET A 249 -1.76 -19.53 1.88
C MET A 249 -2.45 -18.18 1.65
N ALA A 250 -1.93 -17.36 0.73
CA ALA A 250 -2.52 -16.08 0.34
C ALA A 250 -3.88 -16.21 -0.37
N ILE A 251 -4.21 -17.38 -0.92
CA ILE A 251 -5.51 -17.70 -1.52
C ILE A 251 -6.46 -18.27 -0.46
N GLU A 252 -6.04 -19.33 0.24
CA GLU A 252 -6.91 -20.10 1.13
C GLU A 252 -7.18 -19.39 2.47
N GLY A 253 -6.17 -18.70 3.03
CA GLY A 253 -6.25 -18.03 4.33
C GLY A 253 -7.37 -16.99 4.41
N PRO A 254 -7.40 -15.97 3.52
CA PRO A 254 -8.47 -14.96 3.54
C PRO A 254 -9.85 -15.56 3.36
N ILE A 255 -10.01 -16.57 2.49
CA ILE A 255 -11.29 -17.27 2.26
C ILE A 255 -11.78 -17.93 3.55
N ALA A 256 -10.89 -18.61 4.27
CA ALA A 256 -11.24 -19.26 5.53
C ALA A 256 -11.64 -18.24 6.60
N VAL A 257 -10.92 -17.12 6.71
CA VAL A 257 -11.26 -16.02 7.65
C VAL A 257 -12.61 -15.38 7.29
N GLY A 258 -12.92 -15.22 6.01
CA GLY A 258 -14.22 -14.75 5.53
C GLY A 258 -15.37 -15.75 5.71
N GLY A 259 -15.12 -16.94 6.30
CA GLY A 259 -16.12 -17.99 6.50
C GLY A 259 -16.44 -18.79 5.24
N GLY A 260 -15.64 -18.63 4.18
CA GLY A 260 -15.82 -19.35 2.92
C GLY A 260 -15.01 -20.65 2.85
N ARG A 261 -15.28 -21.41 1.79
CA ARG A 261 -14.49 -22.59 1.40
C ARG A 261 -14.15 -22.51 -0.08
N ILE A 262 -12.97 -23.00 -0.45
CA ILE A 262 -12.51 -23.06 -1.84
C ILE A 262 -12.18 -24.51 -2.22
N SER A 263 -12.51 -24.91 -3.45
CA SER A 263 -12.19 -26.25 -3.94
C SER A 263 -10.70 -26.36 -4.27
N SER A 264 -10.08 -27.51 -3.96
CA SER A 264 -8.67 -27.77 -4.28
C SER A 264 -8.37 -27.68 -5.79
N ARG A 265 -9.36 -27.95 -6.65
CA ARG A 265 -9.20 -27.82 -8.11
C ARG A 265 -9.12 -26.36 -8.54
N LEU A 266 -9.86 -25.45 -7.90
CA LEU A 266 -9.75 -24.01 -8.16
C LEU A 266 -8.41 -23.46 -7.67
N VAL A 267 -7.95 -23.82 -6.47
CA VAL A 267 -6.62 -23.42 -5.95
C VAL A 267 -5.52 -23.83 -6.93
N LYS A 268 -5.52 -25.10 -7.41
CA LYS A 268 -4.55 -25.58 -8.40
C LYS A 268 -4.61 -24.76 -9.70
N LYS A 269 -5.80 -24.41 -10.16
CA LYS A 269 -6.01 -23.61 -11.38
C LYS A 269 -5.46 -22.20 -11.21
N LEU A 270 -5.79 -21.51 -10.12
CA LEU A 270 -5.30 -20.18 -9.80
C LEU A 270 -3.77 -20.13 -9.73
N LEU A 271 -3.15 -21.11 -9.03
CA LEU A 271 -1.70 -21.22 -8.95
C LEU A 271 -1.04 -21.44 -10.32
N THR A 272 -1.69 -22.21 -11.20
CA THR A 272 -1.18 -22.44 -12.56
C THR A 272 -1.32 -21.21 -13.45
N ASP A 273 -2.41 -20.45 -13.29
CA ASP A 273 -2.65 -19.26 -14.09
C ASP A 273 -1.73 -18.11 -13.65
N ILE A 274 -1.52 -17.91 -12.36
CA ILE A 274 -0.61 -16.86 -11.86
C ILE A 274 0.87 -17.15 -12.18
N ASP A 275 1.28 -18.41 -12.27
CA ASP A 275 2.66 -18.77 -12.62
C ASP A 275 3.03 -18.39 -14.07
N LYS A 276 2.06 -18.11 -14.93
CA LYS A 276 2.28 -17.59 -16.30
C LYS A 276 2.57 -16.08 -16.32
N HIS A 277 2.24 -15.40 -15.24
CA HIS A 277 2.37 -13.96 -15.10
C HIS A 277 3.39 -13.68 -13.99
N GLN A 278 4.55 -13.09 -14.33
CA GLN A 278 5.54 -12.72 -13.33
C GLN A 278 4.98 -11.58 -12.46
N ASP A 279 4.98 -11.80 -11.13
CA ASP A 279 4.75 -10.81 -10.06
C ASP A 279 3.43 -10.00 -10.10
N GLN A 280 2.32 -10.63 -10.49
CA GLN A 280 1.03 -9.96 -10.57
C GLN A 280 0.10 -10.30 -9.39
N LEU A 281 0.60 -10.18 -8.15
CA LEU A 281 -0.24 -10.37 -6.96
C LEU A 281 -1.49 -9.47 -6.92
N PRO A 282 -1.44 -8.19 -7.36
CA PRO A 282 -2.66 -7.38 -7.44
C PRO A 282 -3.71 -7.96 -8.39
N ILE A 283 -3.30 -8.53 -9.53
CA ILE A 283 -4.24 -9.14 -10.47
C ILE A 283 -4.84 -10.43 -9.87
N LEU A 284 -4.05 -11.23 -9.15
CA LEU A 284 -4.57 -12.38 -8.40
C LEU A 284 -5.59 -11.95 -7.34
N GLN A 285 -5.27 -10.92 -6.55
CA GLN A 285 -6.16 -10.38 -5.53
C GLN A 285 -7.47 -9.85 -6.15
N HIS A 286 -7.37 -9.16 -7.27
CA HIS A 286 -8.53 -8.67 -8.00
C HIS A 286 -9.39 -9.83 -8.53
N ALA A 287 -8.80 -10.85 -9.14
CA ALA A 287 -9.53 -12.02 -9.63
C ALA A 287 -10.20 -12.78 -8.47
N LEU A 288 -9.53 -12.90 -7.32
CA LEU A 288 -10.10 -13.52 -6.12
C LEU A 288 -11.26 -12.70 -5.56
N MET A 289 -11.13 -11.38 -5.49
CA MET A 289 -12.19 -10.46 -5.08
C MET A 289 -13.44 -10.65 -5.95
N ARG A 290 -13.29 -10.60 -7.26
CA ARG A 290 -14.39 -10.79 -8.21
C ARG A 290 -15.00 -12.20 -8.14
N THR A 291 -14.16 -13.24 -7.95
CA THR A 291 -14.64 -14.62 -7.80
C THR A 291 -15.43 -14.80 -6.52
N TRP A 292 -15.00 -14.14 -5.43
CA TRP A 292 -15.71 -14.14 -4.15
C TRP A 292 -17.08 -13.48 -4.27
N ASP A 293 -17.16 -12.27 -4.84
CA ASP A 293 -18.42 -11.55 -5.01
C ASP A 293 -19.40 -12.38 -5.85
N TYR A 294 -18.94 -12.88 -7.00
CA TYR A 294 -19.78 -13.73 -7.85
C TYR A 294 -20.24 -15.01 -7.14
N TRP A 295 -19.33 -15.64 -6.36
CA TRP A 295 -19.68 -16.83 -5.58
C TRP A 295 -20.71 -16.53 -4.50
N VAL A 296 -20.58 -15.46 -3.76
CA VAL A 296 -21.53 -15.05 -2.71
C VAL A 296 -22.94 -14.90 -3.28
N GLU A 297 -23.07 -14.28 -4.46
CA GLU A 297 -24.36 -14.01 -5.12
C GLU A 297 -24.97 -15.25 -5.80
N ASN A 298 -24.14 -16.18 -6.28
CA ASN A 298 -24.57 -17.26 -7.19
C ASN A 298 -24.33 -18.69 -6.66
N ARG A 299 -23.92 -18.85 -5.39
CA ARG A 299 -23.66 -20.18 -4.80
C ARG A 299 -24.95 -20.88 -4.37
N GLU A 300 -24.90 -22.20 -4.42
CA GLU A 300 -25.85 -23.05 -3.73
C GLU A 300 -25.50 -23.19 -2.23
N PRO A 301 -26.46 -23.54 -1.36
CA PRO A 301 -26.18 -23.79 0.06
C PRO A 301 -25.05 -24.81 0.23
N GLY A 302 -24.02 -24.45 1.00
CA GLY A 302 -22.87 -25.33 1.27
C GLY A 302 -21.86 -25.48 0.12
N GLU A 303 -22.06 -24.83 -1.02
CA GLU A 303 -21.15 -24.92 -2.17
C GLU A 303 -19.86 -24.13 -1.91
N PRO A 304 -18.67 -24.74 -2.12
CA PRO A 304 -17.40 -24.00 -2.06
C PRO A 304 -17.20 -23.12 -3.30
N MET A 305 -16.40 -22.08 -3.18
CA MET A 305 -15.91 -21.32 -4.32
C MET A 305 -15.13 -22.24 -5.27
N ASP A 306 -15.51 -22.27 -6.56
CA ASP A 306 -15.03 -23.27 -7.50
C ASP A 306 -14.79 -22.70 -8.90
N ILE A 307 -14.27 -23.52 -9.81
CA ILE A 307 -13.89 -23.17 -11.18
C ILE A 307 -15.06 -22.49 -11.94
N ARG A 308 -16.32 -22.88 -11.70
CA ARG A 308 -17.45 -22.23 -12.36
C ARG A 308 -17.54 -20.74 -12.06
N HIS A 309 -17.29 -20.35 -10.81
CA HIS A 309 -17.34 -18.96 -10.37
C HIS A 309 -16.16 -18.17 -10.96
N TYR A 310 -14.97 -18.78 -10.96
CA TYR A 310 -13.77 -18.19 -11.56
C TYR A 310 -13.89 -18.03 -13.09
N ASN A 311 -14.52 -18.98 -13.78
CA ASN A 311 -14.78 -18.86 -15.22
C ASN A 311 -15.76 -17.72 -15.51
N ALA A 312 -16.79 -17.53 -14.67
CA ALA A 312 -17.80 -16.50 -14.86
C ALA A 312 -17.24 -15.08 -14.86
N ILE A 313 -16.18 -14.82 -14.08
CA ILE A 313 -15.51 -13.51 -14.04
C ILE A 313 -14.44 -13.31 -15.15
N GLY A 314 -14.34 -14.27 -16.10
CA GLY A 314 -13.35 -14.23 -17.18
C GLY A 314 -11.95 -14.68 -16.77
N LYS A 315 -11.80 -15.37 -15.64
CA LYS A 315 -10.52 -15.82 -15.05
C LYS A 315 -9.59 -14.63 -14.81
N ILE A 316 -8.30 -14.93 -14.54
CA ILE A 316 -7.29 -13.91 -14.29
C ILE A 316 -7.01 -13.05 -15.54
N GLU A 317 -7.15 -13.64 -16.74
CA GLU A 317 -6.82 -12.99 -18.01
C GLU A 317 -7.80 -11.87 -18.38
N GLN A 318 -9.07 -11.98 -18.02
CA GLN A 318 -10.12 -11.04 -18.45
C GLN A 318 -10.80 -10.30 -17.28
N ALA A 319 -10.63 -10.78 -16.04
CA ALA A 319 -11.32 -10.23 -14.87
C ALA A 319 -11.16 -8.70 -14.74
N LEU A 320 -9.96 -8.18 -14.99
CA LEU A 320 -9.67 -6.76 -14.90
C LEU A 320 -10.37 -5.95 -15.99
N SER A 321 -10.25 -6.39 -17.25
CA SER A 321 -10.87 -5.69 -18.40
C SER A 321 -12.40 -5.77 -18.36
N LEU A 322 -12.98 -6.89 -17.96
CA LEU A 322 -14.43 -7.03 -17.80
C LEU A 322 -14.94 -6.07 -16.70
N HIS A 323 -14.25 -6.02 -15.56
CA HIS A 323 -14.63 -5.13 -14.47
C HIS A 323 -14.46 -3.64 -14.82
N ALA A 324 -13.41 -3.29 -15.57
CA ALA A 324 -13.25 -1.92 -16.08
C ALA A 324 -14.35 -1.57 -17.08
N ASN A 325 -14.75 -2.51 -17.95
CA ASN A 325 -15.85 -2.32 -18.89
C ASN A 325 -17.20 -2.15 -18.16
N GLU A 326 -17.47 -2.92 -17.09
CA GLU A 326 -18.67 -2.74 -16.26
C GLU A 326 -18.75 -1.30 -15.74
N ALA A 327 -17.62 -0.76 -15.21
CA ALA A 327 -17.56 0.63 -14.76
C ALA A 327 -17.77 1.64 -15.89
N TYR A 328 -17.19 1.38 -17.06
CA TYR A 328 -17.31 2.22 -18.24
C TYR A 328 -18.74 2.25 -18.79
N GLU A 329 -19.47 1.11 -18.78
CA GLU A 329 -20.84 1.04 -19.25
C GLU A 329 -21.86 1.74 -18.33
N GLU A 330 -21.51 2.03 -17.06
CA GLU A 330 -22.34 2.87 -16.18
C GLU A 330 -22.38 4.35 -16.61
N LEU A 331 -21.41 4.79 -17.42
CA LEU A 331 -21.23 6.17 -17.81
C LEU A 331 -22.16 6.56 -18.99
N SER A 332 -22.66 7.79 -18.96
CA SER A 332 -23.32 8.41 -20.09
C SER A 332 -22.34 8.64 -21.25
N SER A 333 -22.83 8.93 -22.46
CA SER A 333 -21.98 9.17 -23.63
C SER A 333 -20.93 10.26 -23.39
N ARG A 334 -21.29 11.36 -22.71
CA ARG A 334 -20.37 12.45 -22.41
C ARG A 334 -19.33 12.04 -21.35
N GLU A 335 -19.74 11.33 -20.33
CA GLU A 335 -18.83 10.80 -19.30
C GLU A 335 -17.87 9.74 -19.88
N LYS A 336 -18.28 8.94 -20.86
CA LYS A 336 -17.39 8.02 -21.60
C LYS A 336 -16.29 8.75 -22.34
N GLU A 337 -16.58 9.88 -22.98
CA GLU A 337 -15.56 10.74 -23.62
C GLU A 337 -14.54 11.26 -22.59
N ILE A 338 -15.01 11.73 -21.43
CA ILE A 338 -14.14 12.19 -20.32
C ILE A 338 -13.28 11.04 -19.82
N ALA A 339 -13.86 9.84 -19.64
CA ALA A 339 -13.13 8.66 -19.17
C ALA A 339 -12.02 8.25 -20.16
N GLU A 340 -12.28 8.27 -21.47
CA GLU A 340 -11.25 7.98 -22.48
C GLU A 340 -10.07 8.97 -22.41
N ILE A 341 -10.38 10.26 -22.26
CA ILE A 341 -9.35 11.30 -22.12
C ILE A 341 -8.57 11.09 -20.83
N LEU A 342 -9.25 10.84 -19.71
CA LEU A 342 -8.64 10.56 -18.42
C LEU A 342 -7.65 9.39 -18.53
N PHE A 343 -8.11 8.21 -18.99
CA PHE A 343 -7.26 7.02 -19.08
C PHE A 343 -6.11 7.18 -20.07
N LYS A 344 -6.27 7.93 -21.16
CA LYS A 344 -5.16 8.28 -22.05
C LYS A 344 -4.12 9.17 -21.39
N ASN A 345 -4.52 10.05 -20.47
CA ASN A 345 -3.60 10.94 -19.75
C ASN A 345 -2.90 10.27 -18.57
N VAL A 346 -3.55 9.33 -17.87
CA VAL A 346 -2.91 8.59 -16.78
C VAL A 346 -2.07 7.39 -17.26
N THR A 347 -2.08 7.09 -18.57
CA THR A 347 -1.28 6.05 -19.21
C THR A 347 -0.41 6.63 -20.32
N GLU A 348 0.89 6.39 -20.26
CA GLU A 348 1.83 6.73 -21.33
C GLU A 348 2.43 5.44 -21.88
N LYS A 349 2.65 5.37 -23.21
CA LYS A 349 3.39 4.26 -23.79
C LYS A 349 4.88 4.55 -23.65
N GLY A 350 5.57 3.79 -22.80
CA GLY A 350 7.03 3.80 -22.77
C GLY A 350 7.65 3.27 -24.07
N GLU A 351 8.95 3.53 -24.24
CA GLU A 351 9.73 3.07 -25.41
C GLU A 351 9.67 1.54 -25.59
N ASP A 352 9.45 0.78 -24.51
CA ASP A 352 9.34 -0.68 -24.48
C ASP A 352 7.92 -1.22 -24.72
N ASN A 353 6.96 -0.41 -25.21
CA ASN A 353 5.54 -0.76 -25.33
C ASN A 353 4.85 -1.19 -24.02
N LEU A 354 5.50 -1.07 -22.88
CA LEU A 354 4.89 -1.23 -21.57
C LEU A 354 4.22 0.10 -21.18
N GLY A 355 2.94 0.03 -20.84
CA GLY A 355 2.21 1.21 -20.36
C GLY A 355 2.86 1.75 -19.08
N MET A 356 3.34 2.99 -19.13
CA MET A 356 3.79 3.70 -17.93
C MET A 356 2.63 4.46 -17.31
N ARG A 357 2.53 4.42 -15.99
CA ARG A 357 1.57 5.21 -15.23
C ARG A 357 2.07 6.65 -15.16
N ARG A 358 1.21 7.59 -15.54
CA ARG A 358 1.49 9.02 -15.46
C ARG A 358 0.45 9.68 -14.59
N PRO A 359 0.81 10.18 -13.41
CA PRO A 359 -0.11 10.96 -12.60
C PRO A 359 -0.55 12.22 -13.34
N CYS A 360 -1.83 12.56 -13.29
CA CYS A 360 -2.35 13.77 -13.89
C CYS A 360 -3.25 14.54 -12.92
N ARG A 361 -3.32 15.87 -13.07
CA ARG A 361 -4.21 16.71 -12.27
C ARG A 361 -5.60 16.74 -12.88
N ILE A 362 -6.62 16.88 -12.04
CA ILE A 362 -8.02 17.01 -12.45
C ILE A 362 -8.19 18.21 -13.40
N THR A 363 -7.54 19.34 -13.11
CA THR A 363 -7.56 20.54 -13.96
C THR A 363 -7.10 20.25 -15.38
N MET A 364 -6.04 19.47 -15.56
CA MET A 364 -5.52 19.09 -16.87
C MET A 364 -6.54 18.26 -17.67
N VAL A 365 -7.20 17.30 -17.01
CA VAL A 365 -8.24 16.48 -17.67
C VAL A 365 -9.45 17.33 -18.02
N SER A 366 -9.86 18.25 -17.13
CA SER A 366 -10.95 19.20 -17.36
C SER A 366 -10.71 20.09 -18.58
N GLU A 367 -9.51 20.65 -18.70
CA GLU A 367 -9.11 21.47 -19.85
C GLU A 367 -9.12 20.69 -21.17
N ILE A 368 -8.52 19.48 -21.20
CA ILE A 368 -8.44 18.66 -22.43
C ILE A 368 -9.82 18.13 -22.83
N ALA A 369 -10.65 17.75 -21.85
CA ALA A 369 -11.98 17.23 -22.08
C ALA A 369 -13.03 18.34 -22.35
N GLU A 370 -12.67 19.62 -22.21
CA GLU A 370 -13.62 20.74 -22.26
C GLU A 370 -14.86 20.47 -21.37
N ALA A 371 -14.61 20.00 -20.14
CA ALA A 371 -15.62 19.58 -19.17
C ALA A 371 -15.43 20.31 -17.83
N SER A 372 -16.47 20.39 -17.02
CA SER A 372 -16.33 20.94 -15.67
C SER A 372 -15.51 20.01 -14.77
N GLU A 373 -14.78 20.57 -13.79
CA GLU A 373 -14.06 19.78 -12.79
C GLU A 373 -14.99 18.81 -12.05
N GLU A 374 -16.25 19.22 -11.80
CA GLU A 374 -17.27 18.39 -11.16
C GLU A 374 -17.62 17.15 -12.02
N ASP A 375 -17.73 17.30 -13.33
CA ASP A 375 -18.02 16.17 -14.23
C ASP A 375 -16.82 15.21 -14.32
N VAL A 376 -15.58 15.74 -14.32
CA VAL A 376 -14.36 14.92 -14.26
C VAL A 376 -14.30 14.14 -12.94
N VAL A 377 -14.59 14.79 -11.80
CA VAL A 377 -14.63 14.12 -10.49
C VAL A 377 -15.68 13.02 -10.46
N LYS A 378 -16.89 13.23 -11.01
CA LYS A 378 -17.91 12.19 -11.11
C LYS A 378 -17.42 10.96 -11.86
N VAL A 379 -16.75 11.17 -13.00
CA VAL A 379 -16.18 10.07 -13.79
C VAL A 379 -15.10 9.33 -12.99
N ILE A 380 -14.18 10.06 -12.33
CA ILE A 380 -13.14 9.47 -11.49
C ILE A 380 -13.77 8.63 -10.36
N ASP A 381 -14.81 9.15 -9.72
CA ASP A 381 -15.50 8.47 -8.62
C ASP A 381 -16.11 7.14 -9.03
N VAL A 382 -16.55 6.98 -10.28
CA VAL A 382 -17.05 5.68 -10.77
C VAL A 382 -15.94 4.62 -10.76
N PHE A 383 -14.71 4.99 -11.13
CA PHE A 383 -13.58 4.05 -11.23
C PHE A 383 -12.85 3.82 -9.90
N ARG A 384 -13.02 4.70 -8.91
CA ARG A 384 -12.42 4.54 -7.57
C ARG A 384 -13.40 4.05 -6.49
N LYS A 385 -14.65 3.70 -6.86
CA LYS A 385 -15.62 3.08 -5.93
C LYS A 385 -14.98 1.92 -5.17
N PRO A 386 -15.40 1.67 -3.90
CA PRO A 386 -14.98 0.48 -3.18
C PRO A 386 -15.18 -0.79 -4.01
N GLY A 387 -14.17 -1.67 -4.02
CA GLY A 387 -14.14 -2.87 -4.86
C GLY A 387 -13.61 -2.67 -6.28
N ARG A 388 -13.61 -1.46 -6.82
CA ARG A 388 -13.01 -1.13 -8.14
C ARG A 388 -11.55 -0.74 -8.02
N SER A 389 -11.28 0.36 -7.34
CA SER A 389 -9.91 0.87 -7.07
C SER A 389 -9.01 0.93 -8.30
N PHE A 390 -9.58 1.31 -9.47
CA PHE A 390 -8.80 1.51 -10.70
C PHE A 390 -8.00 2.81 -10.67
N LEU A 391 -8.46 3.79 -9.89
CA LEU A 391 -7.85 5.10 -9.77
C LEU A 391 -7.56 5.44 -8.32
N MET A 392 -6.47 6.15 -8.10
CA MET A 392 -6.08 6.72 -6.81
C MET A 392 -6.15 8.26 -6.89
N PRO A 393 -6.37 8.94 -5.74
CA PRO A 393 -6.49 8.42 -4.38
C PRO A 393 -7.79 7.65 -4.14
N ASP A 394 -7.80 6.85 -3.06
CA ASP A 394 -8.98 6.06 -2.64
C ASP A 394 -10.25 6.90 -2.51
N ALA A 395 -11.42 6.25 -2.63
CA ALA A 395 -12.73 6.91 -2.58
C ALA A 395 -13.03 7.63 -1.26
N SER A 396 -12.31 7.34 -0.17
CA SER A 396 -12.43 8.05 1.11
C SER A 396 -11.85 9.47 1.07
N VAL A 397 -10.99 9.76 0.08
CA VAL A 397 -10.36 11.08 -0.07
C VAL A 397 -11.25 11.99 -0.92
N THR A 398 -11.61 13.15 -0.38
CA THR A 398 -12.32 14.17 -1.14
C THR A 398 -11.41 14.79 -2.19
N LEU A 399 -11.81 14.73 -3.45
CA LEU A 399 -11.05 15.31 -4.55
C LEU A 399 -11.25 16.82 -4.63
N THR A 400 -10.17 17.52 -4.96
CA THR A 400 -10.14 18.94 -5.30
C THR A 400 -9.59 19.12 -6.71
N LYS A 401 -9.73 20.30 -7.27
CA LYS A 401 -9.18 20.63 -8.61
C LYS A 401 -7.68 20.33 -8.75
N ASP A 402 -6.93 20.47 -7.65
CA ASP A 402 -5.47 20.24 -7.63
C ASP A 402 -5.10 18.78 -7.30
N SER A 403 -6.09 17.92 -7.07
CA SER A 403 -5.86 16.50 -6.80
C SER A 403 -5.18 15.84 -7.99
N VAL A 404 -4.19 15.00 -7.67
CA VAL A 404 -3.46 14.19 -8.66
C VAL A 404 -4.10 12.80 -8.70
N ILE A 405 -4.41 12.36 -9.92
CA ILE A 405 -5.03 11.06 -10.18
C ILE A 405 -4.00 10.14 -10.82
N GLU A 406 -3.95 8.90 -10.36
CA GLU A 406 -3.07 7.85 -10.89
C GLU A 406 -3.77 6.48 -10.90
N LEU A 407 -3.18 5.52 -11.68
CA LEU A 407 -3.67 4.14 -11.84
C LEU A 407 -3.13 3.22 -10.74
#